data_ac1a9627cbd0840a96d5783a4acec623
#
_entry.id   ac1a9627cbd0840a96d5783a4acec623
#
_cell.length_a   1.000
_cell.length_b   1.000
_cell.length_c   1.000
_cell.angle_alpha   90.00
_cell.angle_beta   90.00
_cell.angle_gamma   90.00
#
_symmetry.space_group_name_H-M   'P 1'
#
loop_
_entity.id
_entity.type
_entity.pdbx_description
1 polymer ?
#
loop_
_entity_poly.entity_id
_entity_poly.type
_entity_poly.pdbx_seq_one_letter_code
_entity_poly.pdbx_strand_id
1 'polypeptide(L)'
;MEKIFKNFYTDLVSSKNKNSDPLKHFLFSSMTNTVLIFYLASKKKVTLEELCHNIPPKVISRSTIQNILKEGTKILFFEKELNPSDKRAKYYKLSSDGKKTLEDWALNQKNNFSELENPSKAA
;
A
#
# COMPACT_ATOMS: atom_id res chain seq x y z
N MET A 1 -9.52 -18.11 15.72
CA MET A 1 -8.24 -17.37 15.82
C MET A 1 -7.16 -18.00 14.96
N GLU A 2 -6.92 -19.31 15.07
CA GLU A 2 -5.89 -20.00 14.28
C GLU A 2 -6.11 -19.88 12.77
N LYS A 3 -7.35 -20.02 12.31
CA LYS A 3 -7.68 -19.91 10.88
C LYS A 3 -7.39 -18.51 10.34
N ILE A 4 -7.66 -17.47 11.12
CA ILE A 4 -7.41 -16.08 10.74
C ILE A 4 -5.92 -15.87 10.51
N PHE A 5 -5.07 -16.30 11.43
CA PHE A 5 -3.63 -16.15 11.32
C PHE A 5 -3.03 -17.04 10.24
N LYS A 6 -3.59 -18.24 10.00
CA LYS A 6 -3.20 -19.07 8.88
C LYS A 6 -3.46 -18.38 7.55
N ASN A 7 -4.60 -17.69 7.43
CA ASN A 7 -4.93 -16.92 6.23
C ASN A 7 -3.98 -15.74 6.03
N PHE A 8 -3.63 -15.01 7.09
CA PHE A 8 -2.60 -13.95 7.03
C PHE A 8 -1.26 -14.51 6.60
N TYR A 9 -0.83 -15.60 7.22
CA TYR A 9 0.44 -16.24 6.89
C TYR A 9 0.51 -16.62 5.41
N THR A 10 -0.52 -17.30 4.93
CA THR A 10 -0.60 -17.72 3.53
C THR A 10 -0.56 -16.53 2.58
N ASP A 11 -1.29 -15.47 2.91
CA ASP A 11 -1.35 -14.25 2.11
C ASP A 11 0.02 -13.55 2.04
N LEU A 12 0.70 -13.41 3.18
CA LEU A 12 2.03 -12.79 3.21
C LEU A 12 3.08 -13.61 2.47
N VAL A 13 3.02 -14.95 2.59
CA VAL A 13 3.95 -15.82 1.86
C VAL A 13 3.72 -15.70 0.36
N SER A 14 2.46 -15.68 -0.09
CA SER A 14 2.15 -15.54 -1.52
C SER A 14 2.62 -14.20 -2.08
N SER A 15 2.65 -13.14 -1.27
CA SER A 15 3.10 -11.81 -1.70
C SER A 15 4.59 -11.75 -2.04
N LYS A 16 5.37 -12.74 -1.60
CA LYS A 16 6.80 -12.83 -1.95
C LYS A 16 7.04 -13.18 -3.41
N ASN A 17 6.05 -13.71 -4.11
CA ASN A 17 6.20 -14.06 -5.51
C ASN A 17 5.99 -12.83 -6.40
N LYS A 18 7.10 -12.14 -6.72
CA LYS A 18 7.11 -10.94 -7.57
C LYS A 18 6.57 -11.22 -8.98
N ASN A 19 6.81 -12.41 -9.51
CA ASN A 19 6.43 -12.74 -10.89
C ASN A 19 4.93 -13.00 -11.04
N SER A 20 4.26 -13.53 -10.02
CA SER A 20 2.83 -13.82 -10.10
C SER A 20 1.96 -12.59 -9.78
N ASP A 21 2.41 -11.73 -8.86
CA ASP A 21 1.67 -10.52 -8.49
C ASP A 21 2.64 -9.43 -8.05
N PRO A 22 3.21 -8.68 -9.02
CA PRO A 22 4.21 -7.66 -8.71
C PRO A 22 3.66 -6.51 -7.88
N LEU A 23 2.39 -6.16 -8.01
CA LEU A 23 1.78 -5.07 -7.23
C LEU A 23 1.61 -5.46 -5.76
N LYS A 24 1.12 -6.68 -5.51
CA LYS A 24 1.00 -7.19 -4.14
C LYS A 24 2.37 -7.37 -3.50
N HIS A 25 3.35 -7.84 -4.27
CA HIS A 25 4.73 -7.93 -3.80
C HIS A 25 5.26 -6.56 -3.38
N PHE A 26 5.03 -5.52 -4.18
CA PHE A 26 5.45 -4.16 -3.86
C PHE A 26 4.80 -3.66 -2.58
N LEU A 27 3.50 -3.90 -2.41
CA LEU A 27 2.74 -3.49 -1.21
C LEU A 27 3.37 -4.02 0.09
N PHE A 28 3.84 -5.26 0.08
CA PHE A 28 4.35 -5.94 1.26
C PHE A 28 5.87 -6.17 1.25
N SER A 29 6.60 -5.53 0.33
CA SER A 29 8.05 -5.74 0.21
C SER A 29 8.83 -5.23 1.41
N SER A 30 8.31 -4.22 2.10
CA SER A 30 8.90 -3.69 3.33
C SER A 30 7.85 -2.96 4.14
N MET A 31 8.12 -2.74 5.42
CA MET A 31 7.23 -1.94 6.27
C MET A 31 7.11 -0.51 5.75
N THR A 32 8.20 0.06 5.24
CA THR A 32 8.17 1.43 4.71
C THR A 32 7.30 1.55 3.47
N ASN A 33 7.32 0.56 2.57
CA ASN A 33 6.40 0.52 1.43
C ASN A 33 4.94 0.50 1.90
N THR A 34 4.63 -0.37 2.84
CA THR A 34 3.26 -0.51 3.35
C THR A 34 2.77 0.78 4.01
N VAL A 35 3.60 1.39 4.86
CA VAL A 35 3.26 2.66 5.53
C VAL A 35 2.98 3.75 4.52
N LEU A 36 3.85 3.92 3.53
CA LEU A 36 3.68 4.97 2.52
C LEU A 36 2.43 4.73 1.67
N ILE A 37 2.21 3.50 1.25
CA ILE A 37 1.04 3.14 0.44
C ILE A 37 -0.25 3.39 1.22
N PHE A 38 -0.31 3.00 2.49
CA PHE A 38 -1.50 3.23 3.31
C PHE A 38 -1.74 4.72 3.52
N TYR A 39 -0.68 5.51 3.74
CA TYR A 39 -0.82 6.96 3.84
C TYR A 39 -1.38 7.55 2.54
N LEU A 40 -0.80 7.16 1.41
CA LEU A 40 -1.25 7.65 0.10
C LEU A 40 -2.70 7.26 -0.18
N ALA A 41 -3.09 6.04 0.20
CA ALA A 41 -4.47 5.56 0.04
C ALA A 41 -5.48 6.35 0.88
N SER A 42 -5.03 6.95 2.00
CA SER A 42 -5.88 7.78 2.86
C SER A 42 -6.13 9.17 2.28
N LYS A 43 -5.44 9.52 1.19
CA LYS A 43 -5.55 10.82 0.51
C LYS A 43 -5.93 10.61 -0.94
N LYS A 44 -6.42 11.65 -1.61
CA LYS A 44 -6.70 11.58 -3.05
C LYS A 44 -5.41 11.67 -3.85
N LYS A 45 -4.55 12.60 -3.48
CA LYS A 45 -3.23 12.80 -4.07
C LYS A 45 -2.36 13.58 -3.09
N VAL A 46 -1.06 13.41 -3.17
CA VAL A 46 -0.10 14.07 -2.29
C VAL A 46 1.14 14.47 -3.06
N THR A 47 1.84 15.49 -2.55
CA THR A 47 3.16 15.86 -3.05
C THR A 47 4.24 15.15 -2.25
N LEU A 48 5.47 15.11 -2.79
CA LEU A 48 6.63 14.61 -2.05
C LEU A 48 6.81 15.36 -0.73
N GLU A 49 6.64 16.68 -0.75
CA GLU A 49 6.82 17.51 0.44
C GLU A 49 5.78 17.18 1.53
N GLU A 50 4.53 16.93 1.14
CA GLU A 50 3.51 16.49 2.09
C GLU A 50 3.87 15.17 2.75
N LEU A 51 4.37 14.21 1.96
CA LEU A 51 4.80 12.92 2.50
C LEU A 51 5.94 13.10 3.49
N CYS A 52 6.96 13.89 3.13
CA CYS A 52 8.10 14.15 4.00
C CYS A 52 7.73 14.92 5.26
N HIS A 53 6.72 15.79 5.17
CA HIS A 53 6.27 16.57 6.32
C HIS A 53 5.42 15.73 7.29
N ASN A 54 4.57 14.87 6.75
CA ASN A 54 3.56 14.15 7.54
C ASN A 54 4.02 12.77 8.02
N ILE A 55 4.95 12.13 7.31
CA ILE A 55 5.51 10.86 7.77
C ILE A 55 6.78 11.15 8.57
N PRO A 56 6.85 10.74 9.84
CA PRO A 56 8.03 11.03 10.65
C PRO A 56 9.32 10.49 10.01
N PRO A 57 10.40 11.30 9.94
CA PRO A 57 11.66 10.86 9.31
C PRO A 57 12.28 9.61 9.95
N LYS A 58 11.97 9.35 11.21
CA LYS A 58 12.41 8.11 11.89
C LYS A 58 11.69 6.88 11.34
N VAL A 59 10.50 7.06 10.77
CA VAL A 59 9.73 5.96 10.17
C VAL A 59 10.20 5.73 8.74
N ILE A 60 10.19 6.80 7.92
CA ILE A 60 10.67 6.72 6.54
C ILE A 60 11.49 7.98 6.25
N SER A 61 12.75 7.83 5.85
CA SER A 61 13.58 8.96 5.44
C SER A 61 13.13 9.52 4.09
N ARG A 62 13.50 10.78 3.81
CA ARG A 62 13.18 11.43 2.53
C ARG A 62 13.70 10.63 1.34
N SER A 63 14.93 10.14 1.40
CA SER A 63 15.51 9.36 0.30
C SER A 63 14.74 8.05 0.06
N THR A 64 14.30 7.40 1.12
CA THR A 64 13.49 6.19 1.02
C THR A 64 12.11 6.49 0.40
N ILE A 65 11.46 7.59 0.81
CA ILE A 65 10.20 8.04 0.20
C ILE A 65 10.38 8.24 -1.29
N GLN A 66 11.43 8.96 -1.71
CA GLN A 66 11.74 9.19 -3.12
C GLN A 66 11.92 7.88 -3.90
N ASN A 67 12.64 6.93 -3.31
CA ASN A 67 12.88 5.63 -3.95
C ASN A 67 11.58 4.83 -4.10
N ILE A 68 10.74 4.82 -3.08
CA ILE A 68 9.45 4.11 -3.12
C ILE A 68 8.53 4.72 -4.18
N LEU A 69 8.46 6.05 -4.24
CA LEU A 69 7.66 6.75 -5.26
C LEU A 69 8.16 6.44 -6.66
N LYS A 70 9.47 6.46 -6.86
CA LYS A 70 10.07 6.16 -8.16
C LYS A 70 9.77 4.73 -8.59
N GLU A 71 10.00 3.77 -7.72
CA GLU A 71 9.75 2.36 -7.99
C GLU A 71 8.26 2.08 -8.23
N GLY A 72 7.40 2.61 -7.37
CA GLY A 72 5.96 2.42 -7.49
C GLY A 72 5.37 3.04 -8.75
N THR A 73 5.92 4.17 -9.19
CA THR A 73 5.51 4.78 -10.47
C THR A 73 5.96 3.92 -11.65
N LYS A 74 7.16 3.38 -11.58
CA LYS A 74 7.72 2.52 -12.64
C LYS A 74 6.88 1.26 -12.84
N ILE A 75 6.42 0.63 -11.77
CA ILE A 75 5.61 -0.60 -11.87
C ILE A 75 4.11 -0.31 -11.98
N LEU A 76 3.73 0.96 -12.10
CA LEU A 76 2.34 1.41 -12.25
C LEU A 76 1.46 1.16 -11.02
N PHE A 77 2.05 1.14 -9.83
CA PHE A 77 1.28 1.19 -8.58
C PHE A 77 0.82 2.61 -8.28
N PHE A 78 1.68 3.59 -8.59
CA PHE A 78 1.39 5.02 -8.46
C PHE A 78 1.35 5.69 -9.82
N GLU A 79 0.65 6.82 -9.87
CA GLU A 79 0.65 7.73 -11.01
C GLU A 79 1.14 9.10 -10.57
N LYS A 80 1.89 9.76 -11.44
CA LYS A 80 2.28 11.16 -11.28
C LYS A 80 1.27 12.05 -11.99
N GLU A 81 0.96 13.18 -11.37
CA GLU A 81 0.09 14.19 -11.96
C GLU A 81 0.76 15.55 -11.82
N LEU A 82 0.72 16.35 -12.88
CA LEU A 82 1.27 17.69 -12.83
C LEU A 82 0.45 18.56 -11.88
N ASN A 83 1.16 19.37 -11.08
CA ASN A 83 0.52 20.39 -10.27
C ASN A 83 0.33 21.65 -11.13
N PRO A 84 -0.92 22.05 -11.42
CA PRO A 84 -1.16 23.24 -12.27
C PRO A 84 -0.66 24.55 -11.65
N SER A 85 -0.55 24.59 -10.32
CA SER A 85 -0.08 25.79 -9.60
C SER A 85 1.43 25.85 -9.51
N ASP A 86 2.13 24.73 -9.57
CA ASP A 86 3.58 24.65 -9.47
C ASP A 86 4.09 23.45 -10.27
N LYS A 87 4.65 23.74 -11.44
CA LYS A 87 5.18 22.71 -12.35
C LYS A 87 6.35 21.92 -11.77
N ARG A 88 6.98 22.42 -10.69
CA ARG A 88 8.09 21.73 -10.02
C ARG A 88 7.59 20.66 -9.07
N ALA A 89 6.40 20.85 -8.49
CA ALA A 89 5.79 19.90 -7.58
C ALA A 89 4.82 19.02 -8.36
N LYS A 90 4.96 17.70 -8.18
CA LYS A 90 4.07 16.74 -8.80
C LYS A 90 3.23 16.09 -7.72
N TYR A 91 2.00 15.77 -8.08
CA TYR A 91 1.14 14.96 -7.23
C TYR A 91 1.38 13.49 -7.54
N TYR A 92 1.30 12.67 -6.49
CA TYR A 92 1.31 11.21 -6.58
C TYR A 92 -0.02 10.70 -6.07
N LYS A 93 -0.56 9.71 -6.75
CA LYS A 93 -1.81 9.04 -6.36
C LYS A 93 -1.71 7.56 -6.70
N LEU A 94 -2.59 6.76 -6.13
CA LEU A 94 -2.70 5.36 -6.53
C LEU A 94 -3.20 5.29 -7.98
N SER A 95 -2.60 4.42 -8.78
CA SER A 95 -3.15 4.05 -10.08
C SER A 95 -4.44 3.25 -9.88
N SER A 96 -5.22 3.04 -10.96
CA SER A 96 -6.39 2.18 -10.87
C SER A 96 -6.00 0.75 -10.47
N ASP A 97 -4.88 0.24 -10.97
CA ASP A 97 -4.39 -1.10 -10.62
C ASP A 97 -3.87 -1.16 -9.18
N GLY A 98 -3.14 -0.15 -8.73
CA GLY A 98 -2.69 -0.05 -7.33
C GLY A 98 -3.87 0.02 -6.37
N LYS A 99 -4.86 0.82 -6.70
CA LYS A 99 -6.08 0.95 -5.91
C LYS A 99 -6.83 -0.38 -5.83
N LYS A 100 -6.97 -1.07 -6.96
CA LYS A 100 -7.63 -2.38 -7.00
C LYS A 100 -6.88 -3.40 -6.14
N THR A 101 -5.56 -3.45 -6.25
CA THR A 101 -4.74 -4.35 -5.43
C THR A 101 -4.99 -4.13 -3.94
N LEU A 102 -5.01 -2.86 -3.52
CA LEU A 102 -5.24 -2.51 -2.13
C LEU A 102 -6.67 -2.82 -1.69
N GLU A 103 -7.66 -2.53 -2.52
CA GLU A 103 -9.06 -2.82 -2.22
C GLU A 103 -9.31 -4.33 -2.13
N ASP A 104 -8.74 -5.13 -3.02
CA ASP A 104 -8.87 -6.59 -2.99
C ASP A 104 -8.25 -7.15 -1.70
N TRP A 105 -7.08 -6.64 -1.31
CA TRP A 105 -6.48 -7.03 -0.03
C TRP A 105 -7.38 -6.67 1.14
N ALA A 106 -7.90 -5.44 1.17
CA ALA A 106 -8.77 -4.97 2.25
C ALA A 106 -10.04 -5.83 2.36
N LEU A 107 -10.64 -6.17 1.22
CA LEU A 107 -11.83 -7.03 1.18
C LEU A 107 -11.52 -8.43 1.74
N ASN A 108 -10.37 -8.99 1.38
CA ASN A 108 -9.94 -10.28 1.92
C ASN A 108 -9.77 -10.21 3.44
N GLN A 109 -9.25 -9.10 3.97
CA GLN A 109 -9.12 -8.91 5.42
C GLN A 109 -10.47 -8.80 6.09
N LYS A 110 -11.41 -8.07 5.49
CA LYS A 110 -12.78 -7.97 6.00
C LYS A 110 -13.42 -9.36 6.10
N ASN A 111 -13.29 -10.17 5.06
CA ASN A 111 -13.83 -11.53 5.04
C ASN A 111 -13.14 -12.42 6.07
N ASN A 112 -11.82 -12.28 6.22
CA ASN A 112 -11.05 -13.04 7.20
C ASN A 112 -11.48 -12.70 8.63
N PHE A 113 -11.69 -11.41 8.92
CA PHE A 113 -12.12 -10.96 10.25
C PHE A 113 -13.60 -11.23 10.55
N SER A 114 -14.41 -11.54 9.56
CA SER A 114 -15.84 -11.81 9.78
C SER A 114 -16.07 -12.96 10.76
N GLU A 115 -15.11 -13.90 10.85
CA GLU A 115 -15.20 -15.02 11.81
C GLU A 115 -15.09 -14.55 13.27
N LEU A 116 -14.40 -13.42 13.53
CA LEU A 116 -14.34 -12.84 14.87
C LEU A 116 -15.66 -12.17 15.27
N GLU A 117 -16.38 -11.61 14.28
CA GLU A 117 -17.66 -10.97 14.50
C GLU A 117 -18.79 -11.98 14.78
N ASN A 118 -18.61 -13.22 14.28
CA ASN A 118 -19.59 -14.30 14.41
C ASN A 118 -18.93 -15.56 15.01
N PRO A 119 -18.54 -15.53 16.30
CA PRO A 119 -17.82 -16.65 16.91
C PRO A 119 -18.61 -17.96 16.91
N SER A 120 -19.94 -17.92 16.86
CA SER A 120 -20.77 -19.13 16.78
C SER A 120 -20.57 -19.90 15.45
N LYS A 121 -20.12 -19.24 14.40
CA LYS A 121 -19.80 -19.87 13.12
C LYS A 121 -18.38 -20.43 13.09
N ALA A 122 -17.51 -19.96 13.96
CA ALA A 122 -16.12 -20.41 14.06
C ALA A 122 -15.97 -21.64 14.97
N ALA A 123 -16.99 -21.96 15.74
CA ALA A 123 -17.03 -23.15 16.60
C ALA A 123 -17.52 -24.41 15.80
#